data_2661eb1e4694ddbe31f9328f1232f13a
#
_entry.id   2661eb1e4694ddbe31f9328f1232f13a
#
_cell.length_a   1.000
_cell.length_b   1.000
_cell.length_c   1.000
_cell.angle_alpha   90.00
_cell.angle_beta   90.00
_cell.angle_gamma   90.00
#
_symmetry.space_group_name_H-M   'P 1'
#
loop_
_entity.id
_entity.type
_entity.pdbx_description
1 polymer ?
#
loop_
_entity_poly.entity_id
_entity_poly.type
_entity_poly.pdbx_seq_one_letter_code
_entity_poly.pdbx_strand_id
1 'polypeptide(L)'
;MTTTESTPFDAADAADEQDAGSPVAAQLDAAIAELAKLREDSLRERADLENQRKRLERERDMARKFANERLLGELLPVIDSLEAGLNVPGDTAQHLRAGMELTLRQLMKVVTDNGLVAVDPTGQPFNPDQHQAMSMVASADHAPGHVVQVYQKGWLLNDRLLRPALVVVSEQG
;
A
#
# COMPACT_ATOMS: atom_id res chain seq x y z
N MET A 1 41.34 103.02 -5.71
CA MET A 1 39.99 103.49 -6.04
C MET A 1 39.38 102.47 -6.96
N THR A 2 38.46 101.84 -6.51
CA THR A 2 37.24 101.29 -7.09
C THR A 2 36.82 100.06 -6.33
N THR A 3 35.80 100.24 -5.60
CA THR A 3 35.04 99.37 -4.81
C THR A 3 34.30 98.33 -5.71
N THR A 4 34.43 97.10 -5.46
CA THR A 4 33.55 96.05 -6.06
C THR A 4 32.69 95.43 -4.98
N GLU A 5 31.46 95.76 -5.07
CA GLU A 5 30.37 95.30 -4.26
C GLU A 5 30.05 93.88 -4.63
N SER A 6 30.16 92.97 -3.70
CA SER A 6 29.75 91.56 -3.88
C SER A 6 28.38 91.38 -3.22
N THR A 7 27.40 91.10 -4.05
CA THR A 7 26.05 90.64 -3.62
C THR A 7 26.08 89.24 -3.07
N PRO A 8 25.38 88.91 -1.95
CA PRO A 8 25.25 87.56 -1.45
C PRO A 8 24.27 86.78 -2.30
N PHE A 9 24.73 85.64 -2.76
CA PHE A 9 23.88 84.58 -3.35
C PHE A 9 23.00 83.97 -2.27
N ASP A 10 21.72 84.18 -2.41
CA ASP A 10 20.68 83.64 -1.52
C ASP A 10 20.57 82.11 -1.73
N ALA A 11 21.02 81.42 -0.74
CA ALA A 11 20.96 79.94 -0.69
C ALA A 11 19.69 79.46 0.08
N ALA A 12 18.55 79.71 -0.52
CA ALA A 12 17.28 79.26 0.08
C ALA A 12 16.31 78.89 -1.04
N ASP A 13 16.56 77.79 -1.73
CA ASP A 13 15.51 77.01 -2.37
C ASP A 13 16.02 75.60 -2.74
N ALA A 14 16.38 74.88 -1.72
CA ALA A 14 16.61 73.44 -1.84
C ALA A 14 15.75 72.75 -0.74
N ALA A 15 14.46 73.05 -0.78
CA ALA A 15 13.51 72.41 0.07
C ALA A 15 12.67 71.43 -0.78
N ASP A 16 12.81 70.14 -0.40
CA ASP A 16 11.70 69.22 -0.37
C ASP A 16 11.15 68.75 -1.71
N GLU A 17 11.98 68.14 -2.54
CA GLU A 17 11.47 67.03 -3.37
C GLU A 17 11.27 65.81 -2.47
N GLN A 18 10.23 65.85 -1.63
CA GLN A 18 9.63 64.64 -1.08
C GLN A 18 9.21 63.82 -2.29
N ASP A 19 9.97 62.75 -2.53
CA ASP A 19 9.67 61.67 -3.45
C ASP A 19 8.31 61.01 -3.01
N ALA A 20 7.23 61.70 -3.38
CA ALA A 20 5.91 61.09 -3.38
C ALA A 20 6.00 60.02 -4.46
N GLY A 21 6.30 58.77 -4.01
CA GLY A 21 6.57 57.61 -4.85
C GLY A 21 5.68 57.59 -6.08
N SER A 22 6.31 57.67 -7.24
CA SER A 22 5.64 57.75 -8.53
C SER A 22 4.52 56.67 -8.56
N PRO A 23 3.30 56.99 -8.99
CA PRO A 23 2.21 56.02 -9.09
C PRO A 23 2.63 54.78 -9.87
N VAL A 24 3.63 54.88 -10.71
CA VAL A 24 4.25 53.76 -11.43
C VAL A 24 5.07 52.87 -10.49
N ALA A 25 5.78 53.42 -9.52
CA ALA A 25 6.52 52.63 -8.53
C ALA A 25 5.57 51.79 -7.65
N ALA A 26 4.48 52.39 -7.16
CA ALA A 26 3.46 51.68 -6.40
C ALA A 26 2.77 50.54 -7.22
N GLN A 27 2.53 50.80 -8.52
CA GLN A 27 1.98 49.75 -9.42
C GLN A 27 2.99 48.62 -9.66
N LEU A 28 4.28 48.93 -9.78
CA LEU A 28 5.35 47.94 -9.92
C LEU A 28 5.45 47.08 -8.68
N ASP A 29 5.45 47.65 -7.50
CA ASP A 29 5.51 46.91 -6.23
C ASP A 29 4.29 46.00 -6.06
N ALA A 30 3.08 46.47 -6.41
CA ALA A 30 1.88 45.67 -6.39
C ALA A 30 1.97 44.49 -7.38
N ALA A 31 2.47 44.70 -8.58
CA ALA A 31 2.66 43.64 -9.58
C ALA A 31 3.72 42.63 -9.15
N ILE A 32 4.81 43.07 -8.52
CA ILE A 32 5.84 42.18 -7.96
C ILE A 32 5.25 41.32 -6.84
N ALA A 33 4.45 41.90 -5.94
CA ALA A 33 3.78 41.17 -4.86
C ALA A 33 2.79 40.12 -5.40
N GLU A 34 2.01 40.48 -6.44
CA GLU A 34 1.09 39.54 -7.10
C GLU A 34 1.83 38.41 -7.79
N LEU A 35 2.92 38.69 -8.50
CA LEU A 35 3.78 37.67 -9.10
C LEU A 35 4.41 36.75 -8.06
N ALA A 36 4.84 37.27 -6.92
CA ALA A 36 5.36 36.44 -5.82
C ALA A 36 4.29 35.49 -5.28
N LYS A 37 3.08 36.00 -5.07
CA LYS A 37 1.94 35.19 -4.62
C LYS A 37 1.58 34.11 -5.64
N LEU A 38 1.46 34.45 -6.91
CA LEU A 38 1.16 33.50 -7.98
C LEU A 38 2.23 32.40 -8.09
N ARG A 39 3.51 32.75 -7.88
CA ARG A 39 4.60 31.77 -7.84
C ARG A 39 4.47 30.84 -6.64
N GLU A 40 4.15 31.35 -5.47
CA GLU A 40 3.94 30.53 -4.27
C GLU A 40 2.75 29.58 -4.45
N ASP A 41 1.63 30.08 -4.96
CA ASP A 41 0.44 29.29 -5.23
C ASP A 41 0.74 28.19 -6.27
N SER A 42 1.46 28.53 -7.36
CA SER A 42 1.88 27.54 -8.37
C SER A 42 2.81 26.47 -7.83
N LEU A 43 3.74 26.83 -6.94
CA LEU A 43 4.60 25.84 -6.27
C LEU A 43 3.80 24.93 -5.35
N ARG A 44 2.82 25.47 -4.63
CA ARG A 44 1.92 24.69 -3.77
C ARG A 44 1.07 23.71 -4.59
N GLU A 45 0.45 24.21 -5.67
CA GLU A 45 -0.30 23.36 -6.60
C GLU A 45 0.56 22.24 -7.20
N ARG A 46 1.80 22.53 -7.58
CA ARG A 46 2.73 21.53 -8.07
C ARG A 46 3.03 20.45 -7.04
N ALA A 47 3.24 20.84 -5.79
CA ALA A 47 3.48 19.91 -4.69
C ALA A 47 2.25 19.02 -4.44
N ASP A 48 1.06 19.61 -4.48
CA ASP A 48 -0.20 18.88 -4.30
C ASP A 48 -0.45 17.88 -5.45
N LEU A 49 -0.21 18.29 -6.69
CA LEU A 49 -0.29 17.40 -7.86
C LEU A 49 0.72 16.25 -7.78
N GLU A 50 1.94 16.50 -7.34
CA GLU A 50 2.95 15.46 -7.17
C GLU A 50 2.54 14.47 -6.06
N ASN A 51 1.99 14.95 -4.95
CA ASN A 51 1.47 14.13 -3.88
C ASN A 51 0.28 13.26 -4.35
N GLN A 52 -0.65 13.87 -5.10
CA GLN A 52 -1.78 13.15 -5.71
C GLN A 52 -1.30 12.07 -6.69
N ARG A 53 -0.33 12.40 -7.55
CA ARG A 53 0.27 11.45 -8.48
C ARG A 53 0.89 10.25 -7.75
N LYS A 54 1.69 10.50 -6.73
CA LYS A 54 2.30 9.43 -5.89
C LYS A 54 1.25 8.57 -5.18
N ARG A 55 0.13 9.18 -4.78
CA ARG A 55 -0.99 8.46 -4.19
C ARG A 55 -1.68 7.57 -5.22
N LEU A 56 -2.03 8.11 -6.40
CA LEU A 56 -2.66 7.36 -7.48
C LEU A 56 -1.78 6.21 -8.00
N GLU A 57 -0.47 6.41 -8.09
CA GLU A 57 0.49 5.35 -8.45
C GLU A 57 0.43 4.19 -7.45
N ARG A 58 0.41 4.49 -6.15
CA ARG A 58 0.27 3.46 -5.10
C ARG A 58 -1.08 2.73 -5.18
N GLU A 59 -2.17 3.48 -5.35
CA GLU A 59 -3.51 2.90 -5.49
C GLU A 59 -3.61 2.00 -6.74
N ARG A 60 -3.02 2.43 -7.87
CA ARG A 60 -2.95 1.62 -9.10
C ARG A 60 -2.15 0.34 -8.89
N ASP A 61 -1.00 0.41 -8.22
CA ASP A 61 -0.15 -0.74 -7.99
C ASP A 61 -0.81 -1.73 -7.03
N MET A 62 -1.50 -1.23 -6.01
CA MET A 62 -2.36 -2.06 -5.14
C MET A 62 -3.51 -2.71 -5.91
N ALA A 63 -4.22 -1.95 -6.74
CA ALA A 63 -5.30 -2.49 -7.57
C ALA A 63 -4.81 -3.59 -8.51
N ARG A 64 -3.62 -3.42 -9.13
CA ARG A 64 -3.00 -4.45 -9.97
C ARG A 64 -2.60 -5.69 -9.17
N LYS A 65 -2.01 -5.49 -7.99
CA LYS A 65 -1.54 -6.58 -7.13
C LYS A 65 -2.69 -7.48 -6.66
N PHE A 66 -3.87 -6.91 -6.45
CA PHE A 66 -5.04 -7.60 -5.93
C PHE A 66 -6.17 -7.76 -6.95
N ALA A 67 -5.90 -7.50 -8.24
CA ALA A 67 -6.91 -7.61 -9.30
C ALA A 67 -7.61 -8.98 -9.36
N ASN A 68 -6.88 -10.05 -9.04
CA ASN A 68 -7.35 -11.43 -9.12
C ASN A 68 -7.84 -11.99 -7.77
N GLU A 69 -7.93 -11.17 -6.72
CA GLU A 69 -8.30 -11.62 -5.36
C GLU A 69 -9.61 -12.42 -5.37
N ARG A 70 -10.65 -11.89 -6.03
CA ARG A 70 -11.94 -12.53 -6.13
C ARG A 70 -11.87 -13.86 -6.88
N LEU A 71 -11.24 -13.86 -8.05
CA LEU A 71 -11.09 -15.05 -8.88
C LEU A 71 -10.34 -16.16 -8.14
N LEU A 72 -9.22 -15.81 -7.52
CA LEU A 72 -8.43 -16.78 -6.76
C LEU A 72 -9.19 -17.30 -5.54
N GLY A 73 -9.97 -16.42 -4.86
CA GLY A 73 -10.85 -16.85 -3.78
C GLY A 73 -11.91 -17.87 -4.22
N GLU A 74 -12.50 -17.68 -5.40
CA GLU A 74 -13.48 -18.61 -5.98
C GLU A 74 -12.85 -19.96 -6.42
N LEU A 75 -11.52 -19.98 -6.68
CA LEU A 75 -10.79 -21.22 -7.01
C LEU A 75 -10.40 -22.06 -5.79
N LEU A 76 -10.39 -21.51 -4.59
CA LEU A 76 -10.01 -22.25 -3.39
C LEU A 76 -10.86 -23.51 -3.14
N PRO A 77 -12.20 -23.50 -3.30
CA PRO A 77 -13.01 -24.72 -3.14
C PRO A 77 -12.67 -25.81 -4.16
N VAL A 78 -12.18 -25.41 -5.35
CA VAL A 78 -11.75 -26.38 -6.38
C VAL A 78 -10.48 -27.09 -5.92
N ILE A 79 -9.52 -26.35 -5.36
CA ILE A 79 -8.31 -26.94 -4.78
C ILE A 79 -8.67 -27.89 -3.64
N ASP A 80 -9.53 -27.44 -2.72
CA ASP A 80 -10.01 -28.28 -1.60
C ASP A 80 -10.65 -29.58 -2.08
N SER A 81 -11.48 -29.51 -3.14
CA SER A 81 -12.15 -30.68 -3.72
C SER A 81 -11.16 -31.65 -4.37
N LEU A 82 -10.12 -31.14 -5.05
CA LEU A 82 -9.06 -31.96 -5.64
C LEU A 82 -8.22 -32.65 -4.56
N GLU A 83 -7.86 -31.94 -3.49
CA GLU A 83 -7.14 -32.49 -2.36
C GLU A 83 -7.98 -33.56 -1.63
N ALA A 84 -9.28 -33.33 -1.42
CA ALA A 84 -10.19 -34.30 -0.84
C ALA A 84 -10.29 -35.56 -1.71
N GLY A 85 -10.37 -35.41 -3.03
CA GLY A 85 -10.42 -36.53 -3.97
C GLY A 85 -9.16 -37.42 -3.95
N LEU A 86 -7.99 -36.83 -3.72
CA LEU A 86 -6.73 -37.55 -3.58
C LEU A 86 -6.64 -38.36 -2.29
N ASN A 87 -7.38 -37.98 -1.25
CA ASN A 87 -7.37 -38.62 0.05
C ASN A 87 -8.38 -39.81 0.16
N VAL A 88 -9.15 -40.11 -0.89
CA VAL A 88 -10.09 -41.26 -0.89
C VAL A 88 -9.30 -42.56 -0.95
N PRO A 89 -9.44 -43.47 0.04
CA PRO A 89 -8.77 -44.77 0.03
C PRO A 89 -9.40 -45.72 -0.99
N GLY A 90 -8.58 -46.40 -1.80
CA GLY A 90 -9.04 -47.45 -2.70
C GLY A 90 -8.09 -47.74 -3.88
N ASP A 91 -7.89 -49.01 -4.20
CA ASP A 91 -6.95 -49.49 -5.21
C ASP A 91 -7.45 -49.31 -6.67
N THR A 92 -8.74 -49.15 -6.88
CA THR A 92 -9.38 -49.13 -8.22
C THR A 92 -9.19 -47.76 -8.95
N ALA A 93 -8.57 -46.81 -8.28
CA ALA A 93 -8.51 -45.42 -8.75
C ALA A 93 -7.08 -44.94 -9.08
N GLN A 94 -6.08 -45.83 -9.18
CA GLN A 94 -4.68 -45.36 -9.33
C GLN A 94 -4.45 -44.45 -10.55
N HIS A 95 -5.04 -44.75 -11.71
CA HIS A 95 -4.93 -43.92 -12.89
C HIS A 95 -5.69 -42.60 -12.75
N LEU A 96 -6.87 -42.63 -12.14
CA LEU A 96 -7.66 -41.44 -11.86
C LEU A 96 -6.93 -40.54 -10.86
N ARG A 97 -6.39 -41.15 -9.80
CA ARG A 97 -5.61 -40.47 -8.77
C ARG A 97 -4.36 -39.74 -9.36
N ALA A 98 -3.61 -40.47 -10.21
CA ALA A 98 -2.46 -39.89 -10.87
C ALA A 98 -2.83 -38.70 -11.77
N GLY A 99 -3.94 -38.77 -12.49
CA GLY A 99 -4.47 -37.65 -13.29
C GLY A 99 -4.90 -36.46 -12.44
N MET A 100 -5.61 -36.69 -11.35
CA MET A 100 -6.01 -35.66 -10.38
C MET A 100 -4.78 -34.96 -9.75
N GLU A 101 -3.78 -35.75 -9.36
CA GLU A 101 -2.55 -35.23 -8.76
C GLU A 101 -1.78 -34.33 -9.74
N LEU A 102 -1.71 -34.71 -11.01
CA LEU A 102 -1.11 -33.88 -12.04
C LEU A 102 -1.90 -32.57 -12.22
N THR A 103 -3.22 -32.66 -12.25
CA THR A 103 -4.11 -31.49 -12.40
C THR A 103 -3.97 -30.55 -11.21
N LEU A 104 -3.97 -31.09 -9.98
CA LEU A 104 -3.75 -30.32 -8.77
C LEU A 104 -2.40 -29.61 -8.81
N ARG A 105 -1.34 -30.31 -9.21
CA ARG A 105 0.02 -29.75 -9.32
C ARG A 105 0.08 -28.58 -10.33
N GLN A 106 -0.58 -28.73 -11.48
CA GLN A 106 -0.66 -27.66 -12.47
C GLN A 106 -1.46 -26.46 -11.96
N LEU A 107 -2.61 -26.71 -11.31
CA LEU A 107 -3.41 -25.66 -10.71
C LEU A 107 -2.64 -24.92 -9.60
N MET A 108 -1.96 -25.67 -8.71
CA MET A 108 -1.12 -25.08 -7.66
C MET A 108 -0.02 -24.20 -8.22
N LYS A 109 0.62 -24.62 -9.33
CA LYS A 109 1.61 -23.79 -10.00
C LYS A 109 1.02 -22.48 -10.50
N VAL A 110 -0.13 -22.54 -11.18
CA VAL A 110 -0.79 -21.34 -11.73
C VAL A 110 -1.16 -20.36 -10.62
N VAL A 111 -1.79 -20.84 -9.54
CA VAL A 111 -2.20 -19.94 -8.45
C VAL A 111 -1.01 -19.38 -7.67
N THR A 112 0.07 -20.15 -7.51
CA THR A 112 1.30 -19.68 -6.87
C THR A 112 2.00 -18.61 -7.71
N ASP A 113 2.07 -18.80 -9.04
CA ASP A 113 2.63 -17.81 -9.98
C ASP A 113 1.83 -16.48 -9.96
N ASN A 114 0.55 -16.54 -9.55
CA ASN A 114 -0.31 -15.38 -9.34
C ASN A 114 -0.28 -14.82 -7.90
N GLY A 115 0.63 -15.28 -7.07
CA GLY A 115 0.88 -14.75 -5.73
C GLY A 115 0.05 -15.39 -4.62
N LEU A 116 -0.62 -16.53 -4.89
CA LEU A 116 -1.32 -17.30 -3.85
C LEU A 116 -0.32 -18.22 -3.10
N VAL A 117 -0.32 -18.13 -1.78
CA VAL A 117 0.53 -18.95 -0.90
C VAL A 117 -0.33 -19.72 0.07
N ALA A 118 -0.12 -21.04 0.15
CA ALA A 118 -0.83 -21.90 1.11
C ALA A 118 -0.29 -21.70 2.53
N VAL A 119 -1.19 -21.64 3.51
CA VAL A 119 -0.89 -21.64 4.95
C VAL A 119 -1.26 -23.01 5.51
N ASP A 120 -0.24 -23.82 5.77
CA ASP A 120 -0.36 -25.17 6.38
C ASP A 120 0.50 -25.21 7.65
N PRO A 121 -0.05 -24.79 8.80
CA PRO A 121 0.70 -24.63 10.04
C PRO A 121 0.80 -25.90 10.88
N THR A 122 0.68 -27.09 10.31
CA THR A 122 0.79 -28.34 11.07
C THR A 122 2.07 -28.39 11.89
N GLY A 123 1.97 -28.61 13.20
CA GLY A 123 3.10 -28.64 14.14
C GLY A 123 3.65 -27.26 14.54
N GLN A 124 3.12 -26.18 14.02
CA GLN A 124 3.56 -24.81 14.34
C GLN A 124 2.71 -24.19 15.45
N PRO A 125 3.19 -23.15 16.12
CA PRO A 125 2.39 -22.39 17.09
C PRO A 125 1.14 -21.81 16.43
N PHE A 126 0.03 -21.79 17.16
CA PHE A 126 -1.20 -21.15 16.72
C PHE A 126 -1.01 -19.64 16.58
N ASN A 127 -1.36 -19.11 15.43
CA ASN A 127 -1.35 -17.68 15.14
C ASN A 127 -2.75 -17.17 14.82
N PRO A 128 -3.39 -16.34 15.68
CA PRO A 128 -4.74 -15.82 15.46
C PRO A 128 -4.91 -15.00 14.18
N ASP A 129 -3.83 -14.40 13.66
CA ASP A 129 -3.88 -13.58 12.45
C ASP A 129 -4.07 -14.41 11.18
N GLN A 130 -3.68 -15.70 11.20
CA GLN A 130 -3.70 -16.56 10.02
C GLN A 130 -4.47 -17.88 10.22
N HIS A 131 -4.79 -18.23 11.47
CA HIS A 131 -5.43 -19.49 11.81
C HIS A 131 -6.75 -19.27 12.54
N GLN A 132 -7.69 -20.18 12.30
CA GLN A 132 -8.96 -20.24 13.02
C GLN A 132 -9.05 -21.60 13.71
N ALA A 133 -9.02 -21.59 15.03
CA ALA A 133 -9.19 -22.82 15.82
C ALA A 133 -10.65 -23.27 15.75
N MET A 134 -10.88 -24.55 15.38
CA MET A 134 -12.19 -25.20 15.42
C MET A 134 -12.43 -25.93 16.72
N SER A 135 -11.38 -26.56 17.25
CA SER A 135 -11.43 -27.33 18.52
C SER A 135 -10.05 -27.38 19.15
N MET A 136 -10.03 -27.72 20.43
CA MET A 136 -8.83 -28.05 21.17
C MET A 136 -8.86 -29.55 21.51
N VAL A 137 -7.71 -30.21 21.48
CA VAL A 137 -7.54 -31.61 21.80
C VAL A 137 -6.29 -31.84 22.64
N ALA A 138 -6.35 -32.75 23.58
CA ALA A 138 -5.16 -33.18 24.30
C ALA A 138 -4.25 -33.95 23.32
N SER A 139 -2.98 -33.58 23.24
CA SER A 139 -1.99 -34.21 22.37
C SER A 139 -0.69 -34.39 23.15
N ALA A 140 -0.18 -35.61 23.13
CA ALA A 140 1.13 -35.93 23.70
C ALA A 140 2.30 -35.57 22.75
N ASP A 141 2.01 -35.47 21.46
CA ASP A 141 3.01 -35.27 20.40
C ASP A 141 3.26 -33.80 20.05
N HIS A 142 2.39 -32.91 20.54
CA HIS A 142 2.49 -31.47 20.23
C HIS A 142 2.52 -30.65 21.50
N ALA A 143 3.37 -29.62 21.49
CA ALA A 143 3.43 -28.68 22.61
C ALA A 143 2.09 -27.93 22.76
N PRO A 144 1.72 -27.50 23.99
CA PRO A 144 0.53 -26.69 24.22
C PRO A 144 0.45 -25.47 23.32
N GLY A 145 -0.73 -25.22 22.76
CA GLY A 145 -0.95 -24.08 21.86
C GLY A 145 -0.41 -24.26 20.43
N HIS A 146 0.03 -25.49 20.07
CA HIS A 146 0.46 -25.80 18.70
C HIS A 146 -0.68 -26.43 17.89
N VAL A 147 -0.60 -26.28 16.58
CA VAL A 147 -1.55 -26.87 15.64
C VAL A 147 -1.28 -28.36 15.51
N VAL A 148 -2.24 -29.16 15.92
CA VAL A 148 -2.20 -30.63 15.82
C VAL A 148 -2.58 -31.10 14.42
N GLN A 149 -3.61 -30.49 13.85
CA GLN A 149 -4.15 -30.88 12.55
C GLN A 149 -4.72 -29.66 11.81
N VAL A 150 -4.56 -29.64 10.50
CA VAL A 150 -5.18 -28.68 9.60
C VAL A 150 -6.33 -29.37 8.87
N TYR A 151 -7.58 -28.94 9.13
CA TYR A 151 -8.76 -29.41 8.40
C TYR A 151 -8.87 -28.77 7.03
N GLN A 152 -8.54 -27.47 6.96
CA GLN A 152 -8.59 -26.73 5.71
C GLN A 152 -7.43 -25.73 5.69
N LYS A 153 -6.65 -25.79 4.63
CA LYS A 153 -5.52 -24.87 4.47
C LYS A 153 -5.98 -23.42 4.35
N GLY A 154 -5.23 -22.55 4.98
CA GLY A 154 -5.35 -21.11 4.77
C GLY A 154 -4.68 -20.66 3.48
N TRP A 155 -4.97 -19.43 3.08
CA TRP A 155 -4.40 -18.87 1.86
C TRP A 155 -4.09 -17.37 1.99
N LEU A 156 -2.93 -16.98 1.50
CA LEU A 156 -2.49 -15.60 1.39
C LEU A 156 -2.39 -15.23 -0.10
N LEU A 157 -2.84 -14.04 -0.46
CA LEU A 157 -2.59 -13.44 -1.77
C LEU A 157 -1.67 -12.21 -1.59
N ASN A 158 -0.45 -12.29 -2.09
CA ASN A 158 0.51 -11.21 -1.97
C ASN A 158 0.59 -10.65 -0.53
N ASP A 159 0.80 -11.53 0.45
CA ASP A 159 0.87 -11.27 1.90
C ASP A 159 -0.44 -10.82 2.57
N ARG A 160 -1.55 -10.75 1.85
CA ARG A 160 -2.87 -10.48 2.40
C ARG A 160 -3.63 -11.77 2.64
N LEU A 161 -4.16 -11.95 3.84
CA LEU A 161 -4.98 -13.11 4.17
C LEU A 161 -6.28 -13.11 3.36
N LEU A 162 -6.50 -14.19 2.56
CA LEU A 162 -7.77 -14.48 1.88
C LEU A 162 -8.68 -15.32 2.73
N ARG A 163 -8.12 -16.36 3.36
CA ARG A 163 -8.83 -17.31 4.20
C ARG A 163 -7.89 -17.84 5.27
N PRO A 164 -8.27 -17.84 6.55
CA PRO A 164 -7.50 -18.48 7.61
C PRO A 164 -7.47 -20.00 7.44
N ALA A 165 -6.43 -20.64 7.96
CA ALA A 165 -6.39 -22.08 8.09
C ALA A 165 -7.32 -22.54 9.21
N LEU A 166 -8.22 -23.51 8.93
CA LEU A 166 -9.03 -24.14 9.96
C LEU A 166 -8.23 -25.25 10.63
N VAL A 167 -7.99 -25.10 11.93
CA VAL A 167 -7.03 -25.94 12.64
C VAL A 167 -7.61 -26.50 13.95
N VAL A 168 -7.02 -27.59 14.38
CA VAL A 168 -7.16 -28.11 15.73
C VAL A 168 -5.90 -27.81 16.49
N VAL A 169 -6.04 -27.30 17.71
CA VAL A 169 -4.92 -26.83 18.54
C VAL A 169 -4.77 -27.78 19.74
N SER A 170 -3.52 -28.02 20.15
CA SER A 170 -3.26 -28.81 21.38
C SER A 170 -3.71 -28.00 22.59
N GLU A 171 -4.45 -28.69 23.49
CA GLU A 171 -4.91 -28.14 24.76
C GLU A 171 -3.70 -27.82 25.65
N GLN A 172 -3.79 -26.70 26.38
CA GLN A 172 -2.84 -26.43 27.45
C GLN A 172 -3.13 -27.41 28.59
N GLY A 173 -2.19 -28.31 28.86
CA GLY A 173 -2.23 -29.21 29.99
C GLY A 173 -2.03 -28.47 31.31
#